data_af093898ea3ef28c2587aad92ef8540a
#
_entry.id   af093898ea3ef28c2587aad92ef8540a
#
_cell.length_a   1.000
_cell.length_b   1.000
_cell.length_c   1.000
_cell.angle_alpha   90.00
_cell.angle_beta   90.00
_cell.angle_gamma   90.00
#
_symmetry.space_group_name_H-M   'P 1'
#
loop_
_entity.id
_entity.type
_entity.pdbx_description
1 polymer ?
#
loop_
_entity_poly.entity_id
_entity_poly.type
_entity_poly.pdbx_seq_one_letter_code
_entity_poly.pdbx_strand_id
1 'polypeptide(L)'
;MACTDMVCASVNVGSTKAGINMDAVAEMGRVVKKTAELTKDNDCLGCAKLVVFANAVEDNPFMAGAFHGVGEPECVINVGVSGPGVVYHALQGVKGQPFDVVAETVKKTAFRVTRMGQLVGVEASRRLGVPFGIVDLSLAPTPAIGDSVARILEEMGLETCGTHGTTAALALLNDAVKKGGVMASNHVGGLSGAFIPVSEDEGMIAAAEKGTLVIDKLEAMTCVCSVGLDMIAVPGDTSAATISAIIADEAAIGMVNTKTTAVRIIPALGKGVGDRVEMGGLLGSAPVMPVHSQSSEAFIARGGRIPAPLQSLKN
;
A
#
# COMPACT_ATOMS: atom_id res chain seq x y z
N MET A 1 -17.15 11.50 1.57
CA MET A 1 -17.01 10.05 1.36
C MET A 1 -18.28 9.28 1.72
N ALA A 2 -18.91 9.56 2.86
CA ALA A 2 -20.16 8.87 3.23
C ALA A 2 -21.39 9.23 2.38
N CYS A 3 -21.41 10.41 1.75
CA CYS A 3 -22.56 10.92 0.99
C CYS A 3 -22.44 10.72 -0.52
N THR A 4 -21.38 10.10 -1.02
CA THR A 4 -21.14 9.91 -2.46
C THR A 4 -20.19 8.76 -2.72
N ASP A 5 -20.43 8.01 -3.78
CA ASP A 5 -19.56 6.90 -4.21
C ASP A 5 -18.37 7.40 -5.05
N MET A 6 -18.42 8.64 -5.52
CA MET A 6 -17.45 9.22 -6.46
C MET A 6 -16.24 9.88 -5.81
N VAL A 7 -16.27 10.11 -4.48
CA VAL A 7 -15.21 10.87 -3.80
C VAL A 7 -14.36 9.97 -2.93
N CYS A 8 -13.05 10.00 -3.19
CA CYS A 8 -12.01 9.49 -2.31
C CYS A 8 -11.24 10.65 -1.69
N ALA A 9 -10.56 10.42 -0.58
CA ALA A 9 -9.77 11.43 0.10
C ALA A 9 -8.47 10.86 0.64
N SER A 10 -7.44 11.70 0.68
CA SER A 10 -6.17 11.38 1.32
C SER A 10 -5.66 12.55 2.15
N VAL A 11 -4.92 12.23 3.20
CA VAL A 11 -4.31 13.20 4.11
C VAL A 11 -2.86 12.81 4.34
N ASN A 12 -1.93 13.76 4.21
CA ASN A 12 -0.53 13.53 4.54
C ASN A 12 -0.24 14.05 5.95
N VAL A 13 0.08 13.16 6.89
CA VAL A 13 0.28 13.50 8.30
C VAL A 13 1.74 13.68 8.69
N GLY A 14 2.67 13.37 7.80
CA GLY A 14 4.10 13.45 8.10
C GLY A 14 5.00 13.34 6.90
N SER A 15 6.25 13.69 7.11
CA SER A 15 7.31 13.48 6.11
C SER A 15 8.68 13.38 6.77
N THR A 16 9.65 12.84 6.04
CA THR A 16 11.05 12.80 6.49
C THR A 16 11.59 14.20 6.82
N LYS A 17 11.13 15.25 6.11
CA LYS A 17 11.57 16.63 6.36
C LYS A 17 10.89 17.29 7.55
N ALA A 18 9.61 17.00 7.76
CA ALA A 18 8.79 17.72 8.75
C ALA A 18 8.54 16.93 10.03
N GLY A 19 8.85 15.64 10.07
CA GLY A 19 8.43 14.77 11.17
C GLY A 19 6.95 14.40 11.04
N ILE A 20 6.35 13.91 12.12
CA ILE A 20 4.96 13.45 12.17
C ILE A 20 4.13 14.45 12.97
N ASN A 21 3.02 14.90 12.42
CA ASN A 21 2.04 15.72 13.12
C ASN A 21 1.08 14.81 13.91
N MET A 22 1.34 14.66 15.21
CA MET A 22 0.58 13.75 16.08
C MET A 22 -0.85 14.26 16.36
N ASP A 23 -1.11 15.56 16.24
CA ASP A 23 -2.47 16.10 16.36
C ASP A 23 -3.30 15.67 15.12
N ALA A 24 -2.70 15.74 13.93
CA ALA A 24 -3.34 15.23 12.71
C ALA A 24 -3.54 13.71 12.76
N VAL A 25 -2.57 12.96 13.27
CA VAL A 25 -2.68 11.51 13.47
C VAL A 25 -3.84 11.16 14.40
N ALA A 26 -3.96 11.86 15.53
CA ALA A 26 -5.05 11.67 16.49
C ALA A 26 -6.41 11.96 15.86
N GLU A 27 -6.50 13.02 15.05
CA GLU A 27 -7.74 13.37 14.36
C GLU A 27 -8.10 12.33 13.28
N MET A 28 -7.11 11.83 12.54
CA MET A 28 -7.36 10.81 11.52
C MET A 28 -7.92 9.51 12.08
N GLY A 29 -7.51 9.07 13.27
CA GLY A 29 -8.13 7.92 13.93
C GLY A 29 -9.62 8.15 14.23
N ARG A 30 -9.99 9.36 14.67
CA ARG A 30 -11.40 9.75 14.89
C ARG A 30 -12.17 9.79 13.57
N VAL A 31 -11.57 10.36 12.51
CA VAL A 31 -12.18 10.45 11.18
C VAL A 31 -12.43 9.06 10.60
N VAL A 32 -11.48 8.12 10.73
CA VAL A 32 -11.65 6.73 10.30
C VAL A 32 -12.82 6.08 11.04
N LYS A 33 -12.87 6.19 12.38
CA LYS A 33 -14.00 5.66 13.18
C LYS A 33 -15.33 6.27 12.73
N LYS A 34 -15.37 7.59 12.58
CA LYS A 34 -16.58 8.29 12.15
C LYS A 34 -17.02 7.88 10.74
N THR A 35 -16.06 7.69 9.84
CA THR A 35 -16.35 7.22 8.49
C THR A 35 -16.92 5.80 8.51
N ALA A 36 -16.37 4.90 9.35
CA ALA A 36 -16.93 3.57 9.54
C ALA A 36 -18.38 3.62 10.03
N GLU A 37 -18.68 4.45 11.06
CA GLU A 37 -20.03 4.65 11.59
C GLU A 37 -21.03 5.13 10.52
N LEU A 38 -20.61 6.08 9.70
CA LEU A 38 -21.46 6.66 8.66
C LEU A 38 -21.69 5.74 7.46
N THR A 39 -20.87 4.71 7.30
CA THR A 39 -20.94 3.76 6.17
C THR A 39 -21.12 2.31 6.63
N LYS A 40 -21.55 2.11 7.88
CA LYS A 40 -21.71 0.78 8.49
C LYS A 40 -22.67 -0.13 7.72
N ASP A 41 -23.70 0.43 7.13
CA ASP A 41 -24.72 -0.32 6.38
C ASP A 41 -24.20 -0.78 5.00
N ASN A 42 -23.00 -0.35 4.61
CA ASN A 42 -22.26 -0.79 3.42
C ASN A 42 -20.85 -1.27 3.81
N ASP A 43 -20.78 -2.15 4.79
CA ASP A 43 -19.55 -2.78 5.28
C ASP A 43 -18.37 -1.81 5.52
N CYS A 44 -18.68 -0.60 6.01
CA CYS A 44 -17.70 0.46 6.29
C CYS A 44 -16.87 0.89 5.05
N LEU A 45 -17.40 0.73 3.85
CA LEU A 45 -16.73 0.99 2.56
C LEU A 45 -16.15 2.41 2.45
N GLY A 46 -16.72 3.40 3.19
CA GLY A 46 -16.16 4.74 3.25
C GLY A 46 -14.70 4.77 3.70
N CYS A 47 -14.29 3.84 4.57
CA CYS A 47 -12.92 3.74 5.03
C CYS A 47 -11.94 3.26 3.94
N ALA A 48 -12.40 2.44 2.99
CA ALA A 48 -11.61 2.03 1.83
C ALA A 48 -11.30 3.20 0.87
N LYS A 49 -12.06 4.29 0.96
CA LYS A 49 -11.88 5.52 0.17
C LYS A 49 -11.07 6.60 0.89
N LEU A 50 -10.53 6.31 2.08
CA LEU A 50 -9.76 7.23 2.91
C LEU A 50 -8.34 6.69 3.12
N VAL A 51 -7.35 7.44 2.68
CA VAL A 51 -5.94 7.06 2.81
C VAL A 51 -5.19 8.09 3.66
N VAL A 52 -4.43 7.62 4.64
CA VAL A 52 -3.54 8.47 5.44
C VAL A 52 -2.10 8.20 5.03
N PHE A 53 -1.41 9.24 4.58
CA PHE A 53 -0.04 9.15 4.06
C PHE A 53 1.01 9.75 4.99
N ALA A 54 2.22 9.23 4.90
CA ALA A 54 3.45 9.94 5.20
C ALA A 54 4.36 9.90 3.97
N ASN A 55 5.08 11.01 3.70
CA ASN A 55 5.85 11.19 2.47
C ASN A 55 4.99 10.93 1.21
N ALA A 56 3.79 11.51 1.15
CA ALA A 56 2.91 11.35 0.01
C ALA A 56 3.62 11.71 -1.30
N VAL A 57 3.41 10.89 -2.32
CA VAL A 57 3.91 11.16 -3.68
C VAL A 57 2.89 11.96 -4.48
N GLU A 58 3.40 12.70 -5.46
CA GLU A 58 2.58 13.41 -6.45
C GLU A 58 2.19 12.43 -7.57
N ASP A 59 1.07 12.71 -8.24
CA ASP A 59 0.60 11.99 -9.44
C ASP A 59 0.49 10.47 -9.32
N ASN A 60 -0.11 10.00 -8.25
CA ASN A 60 -0.31 8.58 -7.97
C ASN A 60 -1.59 8.05 -8.64
N PRO A 61 -1.50 7.15 -9.64
CA PRO A 61 -2.68 6.62 -10.34
C PRO A 61 -3.35 5.42 -9.64
N PHE A 62 -2.75 4.83 -8.59
CA PHE A 62 -3.25 3.58 -7.99
C PHE A 62 -3.99 3.74 -6.66
N MET A 63 -3.74 4.80 -5.92
CA MET A 63 -4.37 4.99 -4.61
C MET A 63 -5.45 6.05 -4.66
N ALA A 64 -6.44 5.91 -3.78
CA ALA A 64 -7.43 6.95 -3.56
C ALA A 64 -6.75 8.24 -3.08
N GLY A 65 -6.90 9.32 -3.84
CA GLY A 65 -6.36 10.62 -3.50
C GLY A 65 -4.91 10.84 -3.92
N ALA A 66 -4.68 11.08 -5.19
CA ALA A 66 -3.41 11.59 -5.67
C ALA A 66 -3.16 13.01 -5.17
N PHE A 67 -1.90 13.34 -4.87
CA PHE A 67 -1.48 14.68 -4.54
C PHE A 67 -0.90 15.34 -5.79
N HIS A 68 -1.55 16.39 -6.25
CA HIS A 68 -1.08 17.15 -7.41
C HIS A 68 0.05 18.10 -7.00
N GLY A 69 1.20 18.00 -7.67
CA GLY A 69 2.37 18.82 -7.36
C GLY A 69 2.22 20.26 -7.81
N VAL A 70 2.89 21.18 -7.12
CA VAL A 70 2.86 22.63 -7.44
C VAL A 70 3.51 22.98 -8.77
N GLY A 71 4.34 22.12 -9.32
CA GLY A 71 4.99 22.29 -10.63
C GLY A 71 4.28 21.57 -11.77
N GLU A 72 3.20 20.86 -11.48
CA GLU A 72 2.48 20.07 -12.46
C GLU A 72 1.53 20.91 -13.32
N PRO A 73 1.29 20.53 -14.58
CA PRO A 73 0.27 21.18 -15.41
C PRO A 73 -1.13 20.90 -14.84
N GLU A 74 -2.11 21.77 -15.16
CA GLU A 74 -3.49 21.62 -14.70
C GLU A 74 -4.15 20.30 -15.13
N CYS A 75 -3.65 19.67 -16.18
CA CYS A 75 -4.10 18.37 -16.66
C CYS A 75 -2.90 17.55 -17.13
N VAL A 76 -2.78 16.32 -16.64
CA VAL A 76 -1.67 15.41 -16.96
C VAL A 76 -2.19 13.98 -17.11
N ILE A 77 -1.57 13.20 -17.99
CA ILE A 77 -1.84 11.77 -18.14
C ILE A 77 -0.79 10.98 -17.39
N ASN A 78 -1.19 10.26 -16.37
CA ASN A 78 -0.36 9.28 -15.68
C ASN A 78 -0.84 7.87 -16.01
N VAL A 79 0.10 6.94 -16.18
CA VAL A 79 -0.21 5.55 -16.54
C VAL A 79 0.15 4.65 -15.39
N GLY A 80 -0.85 4.00 -14.80
CA GLY A 80 -0.67 2.89 -13.86
C GLY A 80 -0.59 1.57 -14.62
N VAL A 81 0.46 0.80 -14.40
CA VAL A 81 0.60 -0.55 -14.96
C VAL A 81 0.77 -1.53 -13.81
N SER A 82 -0.16 -2.47 -13.71
CA SER A 82 -0.09 -3.57 -12.75
C SER A 82 0.39 -4.86 -13.43
N GLY A 83 1.01 -5.74 -12.68
CA GLY A 83 1.52 -6.98 -13.27
C GLY A 83 1.94 -8.08 -12.29
N PRO A 84 1.25 -8.31 -11.14
CA PRO A 84 1.60 -9.42 -10.26
C PRO A 84 1.55 -10.76 -11.00
N GLY A 85 0.49 -11.02 -11.75
CA GLY A 85 0.33 -12.25 -12.51
C GLY A 85 1.43 -12.49 -13.56
N VAL A 86 1.91 -11.42 -14.21
CA VAL A 86 3.01 -11.52 -15.20
C VAL A 86 4.32 -11.88 -14.50
N VAL A 87 4.60 -11.29 -13.34
CA VAL A 87 5.80 -11.60 -12.53
C VAL A 87 5.69 -13.03 -11.97
N TYR A 88 4.54 -13.40 -11.41
CA TYR A 88 4.30 -14.76 -10.92
C TYR A 88 4.58 -15.81 -11.99
N HIS A 89 4.00 -15.64 -13.18
CA HIS A 89 4.21 -16.56 -14.30
C HIS A 89 5.69 -16.64 -14.73
N ALA A 90 6.39 -15.50 -14.75
CA ALA A 90 7.81 -15.48 -15.09
C ALA A 90 8.67 -16.25 -14.08
N LEU A 91 8.33 -16.17 -12.78
CA LEU A 91 9.04 -16.88 -11.71
C LEU A 91 8.84 -18.39 -11.74
N GLN A 92 7.69 -18.87 -12.21
CA GLN A 92 7.47 -20.31 -12.42
C GLN A 92 8.55 -20.94 -13.32
N GLY A 93 9.03 -20.18 -14.31
CA GLY A 93 10.09 -20.61 -15.22
C GLY A 93 11.49 -20.70 -14.58
N VAL A 94 11.68 -20.15 -13.38
CA VAL A 94 12.95 -20.14 -12.64
C VAL A 94 12.82 -20.70 -11.23
N LYS A 95 11.81 -21.53 -11.01
CA LYS A 95 11.54 -22.16 -9.72
C LYS A 95 12.77 -22.89 -9.18
N GLY A 96 13.11 -22.65 -7.92
CA GLY A 96 14.27 -23.27 -7.27
C GLY A 96 15.64 -22.73 -7.71
N GLN A 97 15.69 -21.75 -8.60
CA GLN A 97 16.95 -21.10 -8.98
C GLN A 97 17.44 -20.13 -7.88
N PRO A 98 18.73 -19.79 -7.85
CA PRO A 98 19.28 -18.82 -6.91
C PRO A 98 18.60 -17.44 -6.99
N PHE A 99 18.65 -16.67 -5.89
CA PHE A 99 17.95 -15.36 -5.79
C PHE A 99 18.46 -14.30 -6.77
N ASP A 100 19.68 -14.35 -7.25
CA ASP A 100 20.19 -13.48 -8.30
C ASP A 100 19.48 -13.76 -9.63
N VAL A 101 19.18 -15.00 -9.97
CA VAL A 101 18.39 -15.39 -11.14
C VAL A 101 16.93 -14.93 -10.98
N VAL A 102 16.36 -15.09 -9.80
CA VAL A 102 15.01 -14.60 -9.46
C VAL A 102 14.94 -13.08 -9.64
N ALA A 103 15.88 -12.34 -9.04
CA ALA A 103 15.93 -10.87 -9.12
C ALA A 103 16.08 -10.38 -10.57
N GLU A 104 16.94 -11.03 -11.36
CA GLU A 104 17.13 -10.69 -12.78
C GLU A 104 15.86 -10.96 -13.62
N THR A 105 15.14 -12.04 -13.32
CA THR A 105 13.88 -12.39 -13.96
C THR A 105 12.80 -11.35 -13.66
N VAL A 106 12.64 -10.97 -12.40
CA VAL A 106 11.71 -9.90 -11.97
C VAL A 106 12.05 -8.59 -12.67
N LYS A 107 13.33 -8.18 -12.64
CA LYS A 107 13.81 -6.94 -13.24
C LYS A 107 13.51 -6.89 -14.75
N LYS A 108 13.78 -7.95 -15.49
CA LYS A 108 13.49 -8.04 -16.93
C LYS A 108 12.00 -7.98 -17.22
N THR A 109 11.19 -8.61 -16.39
CA THR A 109 9.73 -8.60 -16.52
C THR A 109 9.21 -7.19 -16.26
N ALA A 110 9.62 -6.57 -15.17
CA ALA A 110 9.27 -5.20 -14.81
C ALA A 110 9.66 -4.20 -15.92
N PHE A 111 10.86 -4.34 -16.49
CA PHE A 111 11.29 -3.53 -17.65
C PHE A 111 10.29 -3.59 -18.81
N ARG A 112 9.87 -4.79 -19.20
CA ARG A 112 8.95 -4.97 -20.34
C ARG A 112 7.59 -4.34 -20.07
N VAL A 113 7.06 -4.54 -18.87
CA VAL A 113 5.74 -4.02 -18.45
C VAL A 113 5.78 -2.49 -18.39
N THR A 114 6.79 -1.91 -17.78
CA THR A 114 6.97 -0.44 -17.70
C THR A 114 7.12 0.18 -19.09
N ARG A 115 7.91 -0.45 -19.97
CA ARG A 115 8.10 0.04 -21.33
C ARG A 115 6.80 0.07 -22.13
N MET A 116 5.94 -0.94 -21.94
CA MET A 116 4.60 -0.96 -22.54
C MET A 116 3.77 0.23 -22.02
N GLY A 117 3.76 0.46 -20.72
CA GLY A 117 3.03 1.58 -20.12
C GLY A 117 3.47 2.93 -20.68
N GLN A 118 4.78 3.15 -20.84
CA GLN A 118 5.32 4.39 -21.43
C GLN A 118 4.85 4.57 -22.89
N LEU A 119 4.89 3.52 -23.70
CA LEU A 119 4.45 3.62 -25.08
C LEU A 119 2.96 4.00 -25.20
N VAL A 120 2.13 3.42 -24.34
CA VAL A 120 0.70 3.76 -24.25
C VAL A 120 0.50 5.20 -23.80
N GLY A 121 1.22 5.64 -22.77
CA GLY A 121 1.13 7.01 -22.22
C GLY A 121 1.53 8.07 -23.26
N VAL A 122 2.63 7.85 -23.97
CA VAL A 122 3.09 8.76 -25.03
C VAL A 122 2.05 8.86 -26.16
N GLU A 123 1.48 7.74 -26.59
CA GLU A 123 0.47 7.74 -27.64
C GLU A 123 -0.85 8.38 -27.17
N ALA A 124 -1.26 8.15 -25.93
CA ALA A 124 -2.44 8.82 -25.36
C ALA A 124 -2.24 10.33 -25.29
N SER A 125 -1.08 10.78 -24.80
CA SER A 125 -0.68 12.19 -24.77
C SER A 125 -0.76 12.84 -26.14
N ARG A 126 -0.20 12.20 -27.15
CA ARG A 126 -0.22 12.67 -28.53
C ARG A 126 -1.66 12.82 -29.09
N ARG A 127 -2.55 11.87 -28.79
CA ARG A 127 -3.95 11.88 -29.29
C ARG A 127 -4.81 12.91 -28.58
N LEU A 128 -4.62 13.08 -27.29
CA LEU A 128 -5.46 13.93 -26.45
C LEU A 128 -4.95 15.37 -26.33
N GLY A 129 -3.70 15.63 -26.74
CA GLY A 129 -3.08 16.96 -26.57
C GLY A 129 -2.81 17.32 -25.10
N VAL A 130 -2.69 16.32 -24.21
CA VAL A 130 -2.44 16.48 -22.78
C VAL A 130 -1.04 15.99 -22.45
N PRO A 131 -0.23 16.71 -21.67
CA PRO A 131 1.11 16.26 -21.28
C PRO A 131 1.12 14.87 -20.67
N PHE A 132 2.16 14.08 -20.98
CA PHE A 132 2.41 12.80 -20.32
C PHE A 132 3.30 13.04 -19.10
N GLY A 133 2.83 12.60 -17.93
CA GLY A 133 3.53 12.68 -16.65
C GLY A 133 4.35 11.43 -16.39
N ILE A 134 3.82 10.50 -15.60
CA ILE A 134 4.56 9.34 -15.12
C ILE A 134 3.96 8.00 -15.56
N VAL A 135 4.83 6.97 -15.52
CA VAL A 135 4.44 5.57 -15.46
C VAL A 135 4.66 5.07 -14.04
N ASP A 136 3.61 4.60 -13.42
CA ASP A 136 3.66 3.89 -12.15
C ASP A 136 3.58 2.38 -12.42
N LEU A 137 4.68 1.67 -12.19
CA LEU A 137 4.69 0.22 -12.18
C LEU A 137 4.53 -0.25 -10.74
N SER A 138 3.29 -0.40 -10.32
CA SER A 138 2.96 -1.02 -9.04
C SER A 138 2.43 -2.43 -9.28
N LEU A 139 3.03 -3.41 -8.59
CA LEU A 139 2.44 -4.73 -8.49
C LEU A 139 1.25 -4.64 -7.53
N ALA A 140 0.16 -4.03 -8.03
CA ALA A 140 -1.10 -3.86 -7.34
C ALA A 140 -1.98 -5.08 -7.66
N PRO A 141 -2.17 -6.01 -6.73
CA PRO A 141 -2.92 -7.24 -6.99
C PRO A 141 -4.42 -6.97 -7.15
N THR A 142 -5.11 -7.96 -7.69
CA THR A 142 -6.57 -8.02 -7.66
C THR A 142 -7.01 -9.30 -6.95
N PRO A 143 -8.29 -9.42 -6.51
CA PRO A 143 -8.79 -10.65 -5.90
C PRO A 143 -8.80 -11.86 -6.84
N ALA A 144 -8.47 -11.68 -8.10
CA ALA A 144 -8.44 -12.75 -9.09
C ALA A 144 -7.31 -13.74 -8.83
N ILE A 145 -7.60 -15.03 -8.97
CA ILE A 145 -6.60 -16.10 -8.84
C ILE A 145 -5.49 -15.90 -9.88
N GLY A 146 -4.25 -15.94 -9.42
CA GLY A 146 -3.06 -15.76 -10.26
C GLY A 146 -2.57 -14.32 -10.38
N ASP A 147 -3.24 -13.35 -9.73
CA ASP A 147 -2.83 -11.95 -9.68
C ASP A 147 -2.52 -11.51 -8.23
N SER A 148 -1.59 -12.19 -7.57
CA SER A 148 -1.28 -12.06 -6.16
C SER A 148 0.21 -11.81 -5.92
N VAL A 149 0.53 -10.80 -5.13
CA VAL A 149 1.90 -10.54 -4.65
C VAL A 149 2.31 -11.60 -3.62
N ALA A 150 1.40 -12.05 -2.74
CA ALA A 150 1.69 -13.12 -1.82
C ALA A 150 2.14 -14.40 -2.54
N ARG A 151 1.48 -14.76 -3.65
CA ARG A 151 1.88 -15.92 -4.45
C ARG A 151 3.24 -15.77 -5.11
N ILE A 152 3.63 -14.55 -5.49
CA ILE A 152 5.00 -14.27 -5.94
C ILE A 152 6.01 -14.60 -4.85
N LEU A 153 5.74 -14.17 -3.60
CA LEU A 153 6.63 -14.43 -2.46
C LEU A 153 6.69 -15.93 -2.12
N GLU A 154 5.57 -16.63 -2.22
CA GLU A 154 5.50 -18.09 -2.04
C GLU A 154 6.25 -18.84 -3.14
N GLU A 155 6.20 -18.40 -4.40
CA GLU A 155 6.97 -18.98 -5.49
C GLU A 155 8.49 -18.84 -5.30
N MET A 156 8.93 -17.84 -4.50
CA MET A 156 10.33 -17.71 -4.07
C MET A 156 10.75 -18.76 -3.02
N GLY A 157 9.84 -19.66 -2.59
CA GLY A 157 10.13 -20.76 -1.68
C GLY A 157 9.54 -20.62 -0.27
N LEU A 158 8.67 -19.66 -0.03
CA LEU A 158 7.90 -19.54 1.21
C LEU A 158 6.67 -20.45 1.17
N GLU A 159 6.43 -21.22 2.23
CA GLU A 159 5.24 -22.07 2.32
C GLU A 159 3.94 -21.25 2.39
N THR A 160 3.98 -20.13 3.11
CA THR A 160 2.87 -19.19 3.26
C THR A 160 3.44 -17.79 3.46
N CYS A 161 2.84 -16.80 2.80
CA CYS A 161 3.15 -15.40 3.02
C CYS A 161 2.93 -15.03 4.50
N GLY A 162 3.80 -14.20 5.08
CA GLY A 162 3.83 -13.91 6.52
C GLY A 162 4.87 -14.71 7.31
N THR A 163 5.27 -15.89 6.82
CA THR A 163 6.35 -16.69 7.39
C THR A 163 7.68 -15.91 7.47
N HIS A 164 8.59 -16.32 8.36
CA HIS A 164 9.96 -15.76 8.40
C HIS A 164 10.63 -15.89 7.02
N GLY A 165 11.24 -14.81 6.54
CA GLY A 165 11.74 -14.69 5.18
C GLY A 165 10.88 -13.82 4.26
N THR A 166 9.60 -13.64 4.54
CA THR A 166 8.67 -12.83 3.72
C THR A 166 9.17 -11.41 3.50
N THR A 167 9.64 -10.73 4.56
CA THR A 167 10.18 -9.36 4.44
C THR A 167 11.41 -9.31 3.54
N ALA A 168 12.31 -10.31 3.60
CA ALA A 168 13.48 -10.40 2.74
C ALA A 168 13.09 -10.66 1.27
N ALA A 169 12.16 -11.57 1.02
CA ALA A 169 11.63 -11.84 -0.31
C ALA A 169 10.95 -10.61 -0.92
N LEU A 170 10.17 -9.87 -0.10
CA LEU A 170 9.52 -8.64 -0.52
C LEU A 170 10.55 -7.52 -0.82
N ALA A 171 11.62 -7.41 -0.04
CA ALA A 171 12.70 -6.46 -0.31
C ALA A 171 13.35 -6.73 -1.67
N LEU A 172 13.65 -7.99 -1.98
CA LEU A 172 14.17 -8.41 -3.28
C LEU A 172 13.18 -8.07 -4.41
N LEU A 173 11.91 -8.43 -4.24
CA LEU A 173 10.85 -8.17 -5.23
C LEU A 173 10.74 -6.67 -5.53
N ASN A 174 10.60 -5.86 -4.48
CA ASN A 174 10.40 -4.41 -4.60
C ASN A 174 11.59 -3.71 -5.27
N ASP A 175 12.82 -4.07 -4.89
CA ASP A 175 14.05 -3.53 -5.47
C ASP A 175 14.19 -3.92 -6.95
N ALA A 176 13.96 -5.19 -7.29
CA ALA A 176 14.06 -5.68 -8.66
C ALA A 176 13.01 -5.03 -9.59
N VAL A 177 11.77 -4.83 -9.10
CA VAL A 177 10.72 -4.10 -9.82
C VAL A 177 11.14 -2.67 -10.10
N LYS A 178 11.61 -1.94 -9.08
CA LYS A 178 12.08 -0.55 -9.23
C LYS A 178 13.26 -0.43 -10.21
N LYS A 179 14.24 -1.32 -10.12
CA LYS A 179 15.37 -1.37 -11.05
C LYS A 179 14.90 -1.58 -12.49
N GLY A 180 13.97 -2.50 -12.72
CA GLY A 180 13.40 -2.75 -14.04
C GLY A 180 12.66 -1.52 -14.58
N GLY A 181 11.86 -0.86 -13.75
CA GLY A 181 11.14 0.36 -14.09
C GLY A 181 12.07 1.51 -14.52
N VAL A 182 13.03 1.86 -13.67
CA VAL A 182 13.98 2.95 -13.94
C VAL A 182 14.82 2.71 -15.20
N MET A 183 15.15 1.46 -15.49
CA MET A 183 15.86 1.11 -16.72
C MET A 183 14.95 1.20 -17.97
N ALA A 184 13.65 1.11 -17.83
CA ALA A 184 12.69 1.10 -18.94
C ALA A 184 12.24 2.50 -19.36
N SER A 185 12.17 3.44 -18.42
CA SER A 185 11.56 4.75 -18.62
C SER A 185 12.20 5.81 -17.73
N ASN A 186 12.35 7.02 -18.26
CA ASN A 186 12.69 8.23 -17.51
C ASN A 186 11.46 8.92 -16.90
N HIS A 187 10.27 8.36 -17.10
CA HIS A 187 8.99 8.83 -16.56
C HIS A 187 8.49 7.98 -15.39
N VAL A 188 9.34 7.16 -14.78
CA VAL A 188 8.93 6.35 -13.62
C VAL A 188 8.64 7.24 -12.43
N GLY A 189 7.47 7.04 -11.82
CA GLY A 189 7.01 7.84 -10.68
C GLY A 189 5.94 7.11 -9.87
N GLY A 190 5.14 7.88 -9.15
CA GLY A 190 4.08 7.37 -8.29
C GLY A 190 4.62 6.49 -7.16
N LEU A 191 3.95 5.40 -6.90
CA LEU A 191 4.32 4.45 -5.84
C LEU A 191 5.26 3.34 -6.31
N SER A 192 5.36 3.10 -7.60
CA SER A 192 6.16 2.05 -8.27
C SER A 192 6.83 1.02 -7.36
N GLY A 193 6.39 -0.24 -7.44
CA GLY A 193 6.93 -1.33 -6.62
C GLY A 193 5.86 -2.35 -6.21
N ALA A 194 6.10 -3.08 -5.13
CA ALA A 194 5.19 -4.12 -4.68
C ALA A 194 4.19 -3.57 -3.63
N PHE A 195 2.90 -3.79 -3.87
CA PHE A 195 1.80 -3.51 -2.95
C PHE A 195 1.47 -4.76 -2.13
N ILE A 196 0.96 -4.55 -0.94
CA ILE A 196 0.57 -5.63 -0.01
C ILE A 196 -0.83 -5.40 0.58
N PRO A 197 -1.86 -5.04 -0.21
CA PRO A 197 -3.21 -4.89 0.31
C PRO A 197 -3.77 -6.24 0.74
N VAL A 198 -4.44 -6.30 1.89
CA VAL A 198 -4.94 -7.60 2.37
C VAL A 198 -6.20 -8.03 1.63
N SER A 199 -7.13 -7.10 1.35
CA SER A 199 -8.42 -7.49 0.73
C SER A 199 -8.35 -7.72 -0.78
N GLU A 200 -7.35 -7.14 -1.43
CA GLU A 200 -7.22 -7.13 -2.89
C GLU A 200 -6.28 -8.25 -3.41
N ASP A 201 -5.75 -9.10 -2.51
CA ASP A 201 -4.78 -10.16 -2.82
C ASP A 201 -5.23 -11.49 -2.23
N GLU A 202 -5.59 -12.46 -3.07
CA GLU A 202 -6.11 -13.75 -2.60
C GLU A 202 -5.12 -14.52 -1.71
N GLY A 203 -3.83 -14.37 -1.94
CA GLY A 203 -2.80 -14.99 -1.12
C GLY A 203 -2.60 -14.28 0.22
N MET A 204 -2.70 -12.92 0.27
CA MET A 204 -2.69 -12.17 1.53
C MET A 204 -3.91 -12.51 2.38
N ILE A 205 -5.10 -12.57 1.77
CA ILE A 205 -6.34 -13.02 2.44
C ILE A 205 -6.11 -14.39 3.08
N ALA A 206 -5.67 -15.37 2.29
CA ALA A 206 -5.44 -16.74 2.77
C ALA A 206 -4.39 -16.81 3.89
N ALA A 207 -3.33 -16.00 3.82
CA ALA A 207 -2.29 -15.94 4.84
C ALA A 207 -2.79 -15.29 6.16
N ALA A 208 -3.63 -14.27 6.05
CA ALA A 208 -4.26 -13.62 7.20
C ALA A 208 -5.26 -14.55 7.89
N GLU A 209 -6.09 -15.27 7.14
CA GLU A 209 -7.02 -16.27 7.67
C GLU A 209 -6.32 -17.43 8.40
N LYS A 210 -5.15 -17.84 7.91
CA LYS A 210 -4.30 -18.83 8.60
C LYS A 210 -3.63 -18.28 9.85
N GLY A 211 -3.66 -16.98 10.08
CA GLY A 211 -2.94 -16.31 11.17
C GLY A 211 -1.42 -16.25 10.96
N THR A 212 -0.90 -16.57 9.78
CA THR A 212 0.52 -16.44 9.46
C THR A 212 0.88 -14.98 9.15
N LEU A 213 -0.04 -14.25 8.52
CA LEU A 213 0.08 -12.83 8.26
C LEU A 213 -0.71 -12.06 9.32
N VAL A 214 -0.01 -11.33 10.18
CA VAL A 214 -0.56 -10.47 11.24
C VAL A 214 -0.14 -9.02 11.01
N ILE A 215 -0.77 -8.06 11.71
CA ILE A 215 -0.48 -6.63 11.52
C ILE A 215 0.99 -6.31 11.79
N ASP A 216 1.58 -6.80 12.88
CA ASP A 216 3.01 -6.60 13.19
C ASP A 216 3.93 -7.10 12.06
N LYS A 217 3.54 -8.19 11.41
CA LYS A 217 4.27 -8.71 10.25
C LYS A 217 4.12 -7.82 9.03
N LEU A 218 2.92 -7.30 8.80
CA LEU A 218 2.65 -6.34 7.74
C LEU A 218 3.45 -5.05 7.96
N GLU A 219 3.49 -4.51 9.19
CA GLU A 219 4.32 -3.34 9.53
C GLU A 219 5.80 -3.58 9.22
N ALA A 220 6.34 -4.74 9.58
CA ALA A 220 7.71 -5.11 9.19
C ALA A 220 7.89 -5.18 7.65
N MET A 221 6.88 -5.66 6.93
CA MET A 221 6.87 -5.70 5.46
C MET A 221 6.77 -4.30 4.85
N THR A 222 6.07 -3.38 5.49
CA THR A 222 5.94 -1.99 5.01
C THR A 222 7.25 -1.22 5.04
N CYS A 223 8.24 -1.65 5.80
CA CYS A 223 9.60 -1.10 5.73
C CYS A 223 10.22 -1.26 4.33
N VAL A 224 9.82 -2.26 3.56
CA VAL A 224 10.43 -2.66 2.28
C VAL A 224 9.46 -2.72 1.10
N CYS A 225 8.15 -2.57 1.31
CA CYS A 225 7.16 -2.45 0.25
C CYS A 225 7.14 -1.03 -0.36
N SER A 226 6.28 -0.78 -1.32
CA SER A 226 6.16 0.54 -1.94
C SER A 226 5.06 1.42 -1.35
N VAL A 227 4.14 0.87 -0.56
CA VAL A 227 2.99 1.61 -0.02
C VAL A 227 2.97 1.64 1.51
N GLY A 228 2.43 0.64 2.16
CA GLY A 228 2.18 0.62 3.61
C GLY A 228 1.11 -0.40 3.96
N LEU A 229 0.43 -0.19 5.10
CA LEU A 229 -0.71 -0.97 5.52
C LEU A 229 -1.93 -0.64 4.66
N ASP A 230 -2.35 -1.56 3.85
CA ASP A 230 -3.39 -1.31 2.87
C ASP A 230 -4.54 -2.30 2.98
N MET A 231 -5.77 -1.75 3.03
CA MET A 231 -7.02 -2.53 3.08
C MET A 231 -7.08 -3.50 4.25
N ILE A 232 -6.78 -3.02 5.45
CA ILE A 232 -6.72 -3.81 6.69
C ILE A 232 -8.05 -3.68 7.44
N ALA A 233 -8.83 -4.76 7.50
CA ALA A 233 -10.01 -4.82 8.35
C ALA A 233 -9.61 -5.18 9.79
N VAL A 234 -10.13 -4.42 10.75
CA VAL A 234 -9.90 -4.61 12.19
C VAL A 234 -11.25 -4.71 12.91
N PRO A 235 -11.31 -5.27 14.15
CA PRO A 235 -12.55 -5.34 14.90
C PRO A 235 -13.27 -3.99 15.01
N GLY A 236 -14.58 -4.01 14.90
CA GLY A 236 -15.38 -2.79 14.87
C GLY A 236 -15.34 -1.97 16.16
N ASP A 237 -14.96 -2.56 17.26
CA ASP A 237 -14.75 -1.91 18.57
C ASP A 237 -13.35 -1.34 18.76
N THR A 238 -12.43 -1.55 17.81
CA THR A 238 -11.06 -0.96 17.85
C THR A 238 -11.15 0.54 18.10
N SER A 239 -10.42 1.02 19.11
CA SER A 239 -10.48 2.42 19.51
C SER A 239 -9.86 3.36 18.48
N ALA A 240 -10.32 4.62 18.43
CA ALA A 240 -9.69 5.65 17.61
C ALA A 240 -8.21 5.84 17.97
N ALA A 241 -7.85 5.70 19.23
CA ALA A 241 -6.46 5.80 19.68
C ALA A 241 -5.59 4.65 19.15
N THR A 242 -6.10 3.43 19.11
CA THR A 242 -5.39 2.29 18.51
C THR A 242 -5.18 2.50 17.00
N ILE A 243 -6.21 2.95 16.28
CA ILE A 243 -6.10 3.29 14.86
C ILE A 243 -5.07 4.40 14.64
N SER A 244 -5.10 5.43 15.48
CA SER A 244 -4.10 6.52 15.43
C SER A 244 -2.68 6.01 15.69
N ALA A 245 -2.51 5.06 16.61
CA ALA A 245 -1.19 4.47 16.90
C ALA A 245 -0.64 3.70 15.69
N ILE A 246 -1.46 2.89 15.02
CA ILE A 246 -1.08 2.20 13.77
C ILE A 246 -0.69 3.23 12.69
N ILE A 247 -1.43 4.32 12.55
CA ILE A 247 -1.08 5.41 11.63
C ILE A 247 0.26 6.05 12.00
N ALA A 248 0.53 6.23 13.30
CA ALA A 248 1.79 6.79 13.78
C ALA A 248 2.98 5.87 13.47
N ASP A 249 2.82 4.56 13.67
CA ASP A 249 3.86 3.55 13.40
C ASP A 249 4.21 3.52 11.91
N GLU A 250 3.22 3.50 11.03
CA GLU A 250 3.43 3.58 9.58
C GLU A 250 4.06 4.91 9.15
N ALA A 251 3.64 6.02 9.74
CA ALA A 251 4.26 7.31 9.47
C ALA A 251 5.72 7.34 9.93
N ALA A 252 6.06 6.70 11.05
CA ALA A 252 7.44 6.58 11.55
C ALA A 252 8.30 5.72 10.62
N ILE A 253 7.77 4.59 10.14
CA ILE A 253 8.43 3.74 9.14
C ILE A 253 8.74 4.54 7.87
N GLY A 254 7.74 5.27 7.35
CA GLY A 254 7.93 6.11 6.17
C GLY A 254 8.95 7.23 6.38
N MET A 255 8.85 7.93 7.50
CA MET A 255 9.73 9.04 7.86
C MET A 255 11.20 8.61 7.96
N VAL A 256 11.47 7.53 8.70
CA VAL A 256 12.85 7.05 8.95
C VAL A 256 13.47 6.45 7.69
N ASN A 257 12.69 5.71 6.91
CA ASN A 257 13.17 5.06 5.69
C ASN A 257 13.15 5.95 4.44
N THR A 258 12.69 7.19 4.56
CA THR A 258 12.57 8.13 3.42
C THR A 258 11.73 7.53 2.29
N LYS A 259 10.64 6.87 2.65
CA LYS A 259 9.72 6.24 1.71
C LYS A 259 8.27 6.69 1.98
N THR A 260 7.42 6.59 0.99
CA THR A 260 5.98 6.75 1.17
C THR A 260 5.44 5.58 1.99
N THR A 261 4.64 5.89 2.99
CA THR A 261 3.74 4.94 3.64
C THR A 261 2.31 5.45 3.57
N ALA A 262 1.38 4.53 3.44
CA ALA A 262 -0.05 4.79 3.40
C ALA A 262 -0.78 3.84 4.35
N VAL A 263 -1.89 4.29 4.91
CA VAL A 263 -2.73 3.49 5.80
C VAL A 263 -4.17 3.57 5.33
N ARG A 264 -4.77 2.41 5.01
CA ARG A 264 -6.21 2.20 4.85
C ARG A 264 -6.68 1.16 5.86
N ILE A 265 -7.28 1.61 6.96
CA ILE A 265 -7.84 0.74 8.01
C ILE A 265 -9.35 0.82 7.98
N ILE A 266 -9.99 -0.33 8.09
CA ILE A 266 -11.44 -0.50 8.02
C ILE A 266 -11.92 -1.11 9.34
N PRO A 267 -12.37 -0.29 10.31
CA PRO A 267 -13.03 -0.80 11.51
C PRO A 267 -14.37 -1.43 11.12
N ALA A 268 -14.44 -2.75 11.19
CA ALA A 268 -15.59 -3.56 10.74
C ALA A 268 -16.70 -3.56 11.80
N LEU A 269 -17.55 -2.54 11.82
CA LEU A 269 -18.56 -2.37 12.86
C LEU A 269 -19.52 -3.57 12.92
N GLY A 270 -19.67 -4.10 14.13
CA GLY A 270 -20.47 -5.29 14.40
C GLY A 270 -19.79 -6.61 14.06
N LYS A 271 -18.54 -6.57 13.61
CA LYS A 271 -17.72 -7.74 13.26
C LYS A 271 -16.49 -7.83 14.17
N GLY A 272 -16.00 -9.05 14.38
CA GLY A 272 -14.82 -9.36 15.17
C GLY A 272 -13.83 -10.24 14.41
N VAL A 273 -12.74 -10.62 15.07
CA VAL A 273 -11.72 -11.52 14.50
C VAL A 273 -12.36 -12.82 14.02
N GLY A 274 -12.07 -13.21 12.79
CA GLY A 274 -12.66 -14.39 12.13
C GLY A 274 -13.83 -14.06 11.20
N ASP A 275 -14.43 -12.87 11.32
CA ASP A 275 -15.41 -12.38 10.34
C ASP A 275 -14.73 -11.80 9.10
N ARG A 276 -15.53 -11.45 8.09
CA ARG A 276 -15.05 -10.81 6.85
C ARG A 276 -15.82 -9.53 6.54
N VAL A 277 -15.15 -8.60 5.88
CA VAL A 277 -15.73 -7.39 5.29
C VAL A 277 -15.78 -7.59 3.78
N GLU A 278 -16.94 -7.39 3.17
CA GLU A 278 -17.15 -7.55 1.74
C GLU A 278 -17.25 -6.17 1.07
N MET A 279 -16.23 -5.80 0.31
CA MET A 279 -16.19 -4.50 -0.38
C MET A 279 -16.54 -4.62 -1.86
N GLY A 280 -16.41 -5.82 -2.41
CA GLY A 280 -16.76 -6.15 -3.79
C GLY A 280 -15.81 -5.58 -4.84
N GLY A 281 -16.03 -5.98 -6.08
CA GLY A 281 -15.23 -5.52 -7.22
C GLY A 281 -13.73 -5.75 -7.06
N LEU A 282 -12.94 -4.75 -7.39
CA LEU A 282 -11.47 -4.80 -7.26
C LEU A 282 -10.99 -4.68 -5.81
N LEU A 283 -11.82 -4.15 -4.91
CA LEU A 283 -11.48 -4.02 -3.49
C LEU A 283 -11.58 -5.35 -2.73
N GLY A 284 -12.30 -6.32 -3.27
CA GLY A 284 -12.37 -7.68 -2.76
C GLY A 284 -13.03 -7.82 -1.40
N SER A 285 -12.46 -8.68 -0.55
CA SER A 285 -12.93 -8.93 0.82
C SER A 285 -11.76 -9.07 1.77
N ALA A 286 -11.89 -8.56 3.00
CA ALA A 286 -10.84 -8.63 4.01
C ALA A 286 -11.27 -9.48 5.21
N PRO A 287 -10.42 -10.43 5.70
CA PRO A 287 -10.62 -11.01 7.02
C PRO A 287 -10.36 -9.95 8.09
N VAL A 288 -11.16 -9.95 9.15
CA VAL A 288 -10.97 -9.06 10.30
C VAL A 288 -9.76 -9.54 11.10
N MET A 289 -8.69 -8.76 11.09
CA MET A 289 -7.41 -9.10 11.71
C MET A 289 -7.36 -8.63 13.17
N PRO A 290 -6.74 -9.39 14.07
CA PRO A 290 -6.60 -8.97 15.47
C PRO A 290 -5.70 -7.75 15.61
N VAL A 291 -6.02 -6.90 16.58
CA VAL A 291 -5.18 -5.78 17.05
C VAL A 291 -4.81 -6.01 18.51
N HIS A 292 -3.72 -5.37 18.99
CA HIS A 292 -3.36 -5.45 20.41
C HIS A 292 -4.43 -4.81 21.28
N SER A 293 -4.73 -5.43 22.42
CA SER A 293 -5.74 -4.97 23.37
C SER A 293 -5.26 -3.86 24.33
N GLN A 294 -3.93 -3.64 24.41
CA GLN A 294 -3.33 -2.62 25.26
C GLN A 294 -3.61 -1.22 24.70
N SER A 295 -3.92 -0.28 25.60
CA SER A 295 -4.31 1.07 25.21
C SER A 295 -3.13 1.91 24.76
N SER A 296 -3.26 2.58 23.63
CA SER A 296 -2.35 3.63 23.14
C SER A 296 -2.85 5.05 23.44
N GLU A 297 -3.92 5.19 24.24
CA GLU A 297 -4.62 6.45 24.43
C GLU A 297 -3.72 7.54 25.02
N ALA A 298 -2.94 7.21 26.07
CA ALA A 298 -2.03 8.15 26.69
C ALA A 298 -0.89 8.59 25.75
N PHE A 299 -0.43 7.71 24.86
CA PHE A 299 0.56 8.03 23.84
C PHE A 299 -0.01 9.02 22.80
N ILE A 300 -1.17 8.73 22.25
CA ILE A 300 -1.82 9.58 21.26
C ILE A 300 -2.26 10.93 21.85
N ALA A 301 -2.73 10.95 23.09
CA ALA A 301 -3.15 12.17 23.78
C ALA A 301 -2.01 13.18 24.04
N ARG A 302 -0.74 12.80 23.88
CA ARG A 302 0.40 13.73 23.98
C ARG A 302 0.39 14.78 22.88
N GLY A 303 -0.12 14.46 21.71
CA GLY A 303 -0.20 15.39 20.58
C GLY A 303 1.15 15.93 20.11
N GLY A 304 1.12 17.10 19.50
CA GLY A 304 2.31 17.82 19.05
C GLY A 304 2.99 17.18 17.84
N ARG A 305 4.32 17.12 17.86
CA ARG A 305 5.09 16.62 16.70
C ARG A 305 6.21 15.67 17.12
N ILE A 306 6.31 14.53 16.46
CA ILE A 306 7.54 13.72 16.45
C ILE A 306 8.51 14.39 15.47
N PRO A 307 9.71 14.84 15.94
CA PRO A 307 10.65 15.56 15.08
C PRO A 307 11.15 14.73 13.89
N ALA A 308 11.60 15.43 12.86
CA ALA A 308 12.27 14.80 11.72
C ALA A 308 13.55 14.05 12.16
N PRO A 309 13.86 12.89 11.59
CA PRO A 309 15.05 12.12 11.95
C PRO A 309 16.32 12.76 11.42
N LEU A 310 17.44 12.52 12.11
CA LEU A 310 18.77 12.87 11.57
C LEU A 310 19.15 11.84 10.50
N GLN A 311 19.15 12.25 9.25
CA GLN A 311 19.49 11.40 8.10
C GLN A 311 20.91 10.85 8.15
N SER A 312 21.83 11.61 8.77
CA SER A 312 23.23 11.20 8.95
C SER A 312 23.43 10.06 9.95
N LEU A 313 22.42 9.71 10.72
CA LEU A 313 22.46 8.60 11.70
C LEU A 313 21.82 7.32 11.15
N LYS A 314 21.69 7.20 9.84
CA LYS A 314 21.32 5.92 9.23
C LYS A 314 22.41 4.90 9.48
N ASN A 315 22.09 3.90 10.28
CA ASN A 315 22.95 2.75 10.51
C ASN A 315 22.84 1.77 9.34
#